data_65c6f96a4fd3321a438f0c8235f06620
#
_entry.id   65c6f96a4fd3321a438f0c8235f06620
#
_cell.length_a   1.000
_cell.length_b   1.000
_cell.length_c   1.000
_cell.angle_alpha   90.00
_cell.angle_beta   90.00
_cell.angle_gamma   90.00
#
_symmetry.space_group_name_H-M   'P 1'
#
loop_
_entity.id
_entity.type
_entity.pdbx_description
1 polymer ?
#
loop_
_entity_poly.entity_id
_entity_poly.type
_entity_poly.pdbx_seq_one_letter_code
_entity_poly.pdbx_strand_id
1 'polypeptide(L)'
;MLKKISLCAIIFLAAIFCNSFSMPPDYMQKAQSGVEAIYNLDFNTANENINYILQKDPNYPIALFGITMIEWARFEYEFEKSNPEQTKIFEKTISDSLDGIKEWLKEHEGVAQDYLALGGIYGVKARFELANRKYVKAYFSGKKGIKYMNKAAKLSPEMYDAYLGEAIYQYYAGTLPAVVKVLAKLVGSANAQKGIDYLNLIKDKGKFSADSAKLLLVEISIHNEKYYNPQLAAQLISEVRQKYPQNPLFEFVSIIADYENKNYDSVISASQEFLNKIGKENFYKEIYIARTYSAIGTAYMAQGLWDKAAETFEKSISATATQDMSRWQMNNMLRLAEVYDILGKRDESLKIYKDIKKAKESWGIDEVAEIYLKKPFTTEDKIGHLSPP
;
A
#
# COMPACT_ATOMS: atom_id res chain seq x y z
N MET A 1 -53.56 46.45 -3.46
CA MET A 1 -53.21 45.65 -2.25
C MET A 1 -52.28 44.52 -2.67
N LEU A 2 -50.99 44.78 -2.67
CA LEU A 2 -49.96 43.79 -2.95
C LEU A 2 -49.18 43.54 -1.69
N LYS A 3 -49.31 42.34 -1.16
CA LYS A 3 -48.66 41.89 0.06
C LYS A 3 -47.14 41.81 -0.14
N LYS A 4 -46.41 42.50 0.74
CA LYS A 4 -44.98 42.35 0.97
C LYS A 4 -44.74 40.92 1.45
N ILE A 5 -44.11 40.08 0.63
CA ILE A 5 -43.56 38.80 1.04
C ILE A 5 -42.17 39.11 1.58
N SER A 6 -42.02 38.75 2.82
CA SER A 6 -40.85 38.98 3.67
C SER A 6 -39.58 38.33 3.12
N LEU A 7 -38.55 39.15 2.91
CA LEU A 7 -37.21 38.81 2.44
C LEU A 7 -36.34 38.19 3.56
N CYS A 8 -36.96 37.60 4.57
CA CYS A 8 -36.23 37.05 5.75
C CYS A 8 -36.08 35.50 5.76
N ALA A 9 -36.50 34.81 4.70
CA ALA A 9 -36.47 33.34 4.69
C ALA A 9 -35.36 32.73 3.81
N ILE A 10 -34.45 33.54 3.24
CA ILE A 10 -33.40 33.04 2.29
C ILE A 10 -31.98 33.12 2.91
N ILE A 11 -31.80 33.57 4.15
CA ILE A 11 -30.46 33.73 4.77
C ILE A 11 -30.10 32.57 5.72
N PHE A 12 -30.88 31.53 5.81
CA PHE A 12 -30.59 30.39 6.73
C PHE A 12 -30.24 29.06 6.05
N LEU A 13 -29.92 29.06 4.74
CA LEU A 13 -29.55 27.86 4.01
C LEU A 13 -28.11 27.86 3.47
N ALA A 14 -27.28 28.78 3.96
CA ALA A 14 -25.89 28.90 3.51
C ALA A 14 -24.92 28.89 4.69
N ALA A 15 -24.87 27.84 5.46
CA ALA A 15 -23.73 27.47 6.33
C ALA A 15 -23.97 26.17 7.11
N ILE A 16 -24.54 25.15 6.50
CA ILE A 16 -24.28 23.78 6.97
C ILE A 16 -23.28 23.16 5.99
N PHE A 17 -22.11 23.76 5.89
CA PHE A 17 -20.92 22.98 5.63
C PHE A 17 -20.71 22.17 6.92
N CYS A 18 -21.30 20.99 7.01
CA CYS A 18 -21.00 20.03 8.04
C CYS A 18 -19.49 19.78 7.95
N ASN A 19 -18.72 20.43 8.82
CA ASN A 19 -17.35 20.06 9.05
C ASN A 19 -17.40 18.64 9.61
N SER A 20 -17.10 17.63 8.78
CA SER A 20 -17.12 16.23 9.17
C SER A 20 -16.11 15.92 10.30
N PHE A 21 -15.21 16.86 10.57
CA PHE A 21 -14.23 16.81 11.65
C PHE A 21 -14.48 17.99 12.61
N SER A 22 -14.63 17.66 13.90
CA SER A 22 -14.77 18.63 15.00
C SER A 22 -13.40 18.90 15.63
N MET A 23 -12.43 19.39 14.86
CA MET A 23 -11.10 19.73 15.37
C MET A 23 -10.79 21.21 15.14
N PRO A 24 -9.92 21.83 15.96
CA PRO A 24 -9.44 23.18 15.72
C PRO A 24 -8.84 23.32 14.32
N PRO A 25 -9.03 24.46 13.62
CA PRO A 25 -8.52 24.66 12.27
C PRO A 25 -7.00 24.46 12.13
N ASP A 26 -6.23 24.91 13.14
CA ASP A 26 -4.78 24.71 13.18
C ASP A 26 -4.40 23.22 13.34
N TYR A 27 -5.15 22.43 14.11
CA TYR A 27 -4.95 20.99 14.21
C TYR A 27 -5.24 20.28 12.89
N MET A 28 -6.33 20.67 12.21
CA MET A 28 -6.65 20.14 10.88
C MET A 28 -5.52 20.41 9.90
N GLN A 29 -5.03 21.64 9.86
CA GLN A 29 -3.91 22.01 8.99
C GLN A 29 -2.65 21.20 9.31
N LYS A 30 -2.30 21.08 10.61
CA LYS A 30 -1.13 20.31 11.05
C LYS A 30 -1.26 18.82 10.75
N ALA A 31 -2.43 18.23 10.96
CA ALA A 31 -2.67 16.83 10.62
C ALA A 31 -2.56 16.57 9.11
N GLN A 32 -3.12 17.44 8.26
CA GLN A 32 -3.00 17.34 6.81
C GLN A 32 -1.55 17.49 6.34
N SER A 33 -0.83 18.51 6.83
CA SER A 33 0.59 18.68 6.53
C SER A 33 1.43 17.49 7.00
N GLY A 34 1.08 16.89 8.14
CA GLY A 34 1.71 15.67 8.63
C GLY A 34 1.52 14.48 7.67
N VAL A 35 0.30 14.28 7.16
CA VAL A 35 0.01 13.23 6.16
C VAL A 35 0.79 13.47 4.86
N GLU A 36 0.83 14.71 4.36
CA GLU A 36 1.60 15.05 3.16
C GLU A 36 3.10 14.81 3.34
N ALA A 37 3.63 15.15 4.52
CA ALA A 37 5.02 14.87 4.85
C ALA A 37 5.32 13.36 4.93
N ILE A 38 4.41 12.54 5.47
CA ILE A 38 4.54 11.07 5.46
C ILE A 38 4.65 10.54 4.03
N TYR A 39 3.78 10.97 3.12
CA TYR A 39 3.83 10.54 1.72
C TYR A 39 5.09 11.03 0.98
N ASN A 40 5.69 12.14 1.40
CA ASN A 40 6.98 12.64 0.92
C ASN A 40 8.18 12.00 1.63
N LEU A 41 7.96 11.07 2.58
CA LEU A 41 9.01 10.45 3.41
C LEU A 41 9.78 11.48 4.29
N ASP A 42 9.24 12.68 4.46
CA ASP A 42 9.77 13.70 5.37
C ASP A 42 9.24 13.48 6.79
N PHE A 43 9.81 12.47 7.44
CA PHE A 43 9.41 12.07 8.79
C PHE A 43 9.70 13.13 9.85
N ASN A 44 10.64 14.04 9.62
CA ASN A 44 10.94 15.12 10.55
C ASN A 44 9.79 16.14 10.54
N THR A 45 9.42 16.65 9.39
CA THR A 45 8.28 17.56 9.24
C THR A 45 6.98 16.88 9.67
N ALA A 46 6.78 15.59 9.39
CA ALA A 46 5.63 14.84 9.88
C ALA A 46 5.56 14.84 11.42
N ASN A 47 6.68 14.50 12.09
CA ASN A 47 6.76 14.51 13.55
C ASN A 47 6.54 15.91 14.14
N GLU A 48 7.14 16.97 13.58
CA GLU A 48 6.95 18.34 14.05
C GLU A 48 5.47 18.75 14.01
N ASN A 49 4.79 18.47 12.91
CA ASN A 49 3.38 18.80 12.75
C ASN A 49 2.49 18.05 13.75
N ILE A 50 2.73 16.76 13.94
CA ILE A 50 1.93 15.95 14.85
C ILE A 50 2.24 16.29 16.31
N ASN A 51 3.51 16.51 16.65
CA ASN A 51 3.91 16.90 18.01
C ASN A 51 3.38 18.28 18.39
N TYR A 52 3.19 19.21 17.45
CA TYR A 52 2.51 20.48 17.72
C TYR A 52 1.12 20.28 18.37
N ILE A 53 0.38 19.27 17.89
CA ILE A 53 -0.95 18.95 18.46
C ILE A 53 -0.77 18.30 19.84
N LEU A 54 0.13 17.30 19.98
CA LEU A 54 0.32 16.57 21.23
C LEU A 54 0.92 17.43 22.37
N GLN A 55 1.65 18.50 22.05
CA GLN A 55 2.13 19.47 23.06
C GLN A 55 1.00 20.29 23.66
N LYS A 56 -0.07 20.54 22.89
CA LYS A 56 -1.24 21.30 23.35
C LYS A 56 -2.27 20.40 24.04
N ASP A 57 -2.56 19.27 23.39
CA ASP A 57 -3.52 18.28 23.87
C ASP A 57 -2.85 16.87 23.86
N PRO A 58 -2.21 16.48 24.97
CA PRO A 58 -1.70 15.13 25.12
C PRO A 58 -2.82 14.10 24.91
N ASN A 59 -2.52 13.00 24.22
CA ASN A 59 -3.50 11.94 23.90
C ASN A 59 -4.57 12.33 22.87
N TYR A 60 -4.44 13.46 22.14
CA TYR A 60 -5.39 13.82 21.08
C TYR A 60 -5.46 12.72 20.01
N PRO A 61 -6.63 12.09 19.77
CA PRO A 61 -6.72 10.83 19.01
C PRO A 61 -6.15 10.87 17.60
N ILE A 62 -6.43 11.94 16.83
CA ILE A 62 -5.91 12.08 15.45
C ILE A 62 -4.38 12.22 15.45
N ALA A 63 -3.80 12.89 16.45
CA ALA A 63 -2.35 13.02 16.54
C ALA A 63 -1.68 11.69 16.93
N LEU A 64 -2.27 10.92 17.84
CA LEU A 64 -1.80 9.57 18.17
C LEU A 64 -1.90 8.62 16.98
N PHE A 65 -2.94 8.75 16.15
CA PHE A 65 -3.01 8.04 14.88
C PHE A 65 -1.92 8.52 13.92
N GLY A 66 -1.65 9.82 13.85
CA GLY A 66 -0.56 10.41 13.05
C GLY A 66 0.82 9.84 13.41
N ILE A 67 1.17 9.76 14.69
CA ILE A 67 2.43 9.12 15.14
C ILE A 67 2.47 7.64 14.71
N THR A 68 1.36 6.93 14.87
CA THR A 68 1.27 5.51 14.44
C THR A 68 1.50 5.38 12.93
N MET A 69 0.98 6.30 12.13
CA MET A 69 1.19 6.31 10.67
C MET A 69 2.62 6.66 10.27
N ILE A 70 3.30 7.57 10.99
CA ILE A 70 4.71 7.87 10.76
C ILE A 70 5.56 6.64 10.97
N GLU A 71 5.38 5.94 12.09
CA GLU A 71 6.16 4.73 12.38
C GLU A 71 5.79 3.57 11.46
N TRP A 72 4.54 3.48 11.01
CA TRP A 72 4.13 2.54 9.98
C TRP A 72 4.82 2.82 8.64
N ALA A 73 4.88 4.07 8.21
CA ALA A 73 5.55 4.44 6.96
C ALA A 73 7.06 4.16 7.00
N ARG A 74 7.70 4.40 8.16
CA ARG A 74 9.10 4.00 8.37
C ARG A 74 9.26 2.48 8.27
N PHE A 75 8.37 1.72 8.90
CA PHE A 75 8.38 0.27 8.85
C PHE A 75 8.19 -0.26 7.42
N GLU A 76 7.23 0.26 6.65
CA GLU A 76 7.02 -0.14 5.25
C GLU A 76 8.19 0.23 4.35
N TYR A 77 8.81 1.39 4.57
CA TYR A 77 9.96 1.84 3.81
C TYR A 77 11.19 0.96 4.01
N GLU A 78 11.34 0.34 5.18
CA GLU A 78 12.45 -0.55 5.52
C GLU A 78 12.05 -2.05 5.50
N PHE A 79 10.84 -2.36 5.07
CA PHE A 79 10.20 -3.69 5.21
C PHE A 79 11.00 -4.85 4.59
N GLU A 80 11.82 -4.61 3.56
CA GLU A 80 12.65 -5.67 2.97
C GLU A 80 13.88 -6.04 3.80
N LYS A 81 14.22 -5.21 4.79
CA LYS A 81 15.18 -5.57 5.84
C LYS A 81 14.41 -5.66 7.14
N SER A 82 14.21 -6.86 7.68
CA SER A 82 13.65 -7.00 9.01
C SER A 82 14.52 -6.20 10.00
N ASN A 83 14.03 -5.03 10.42
CA ASN A 83 14.67 -4.25 11.49
C ASN A 83 13.96 -4.55 12.81
N PRO A 84 14.53 -5.42 13.69
CA PRO A 84 13.90 -5.78 14.96
C PRO A 84 13.71 -4.60 15.89
N GLU A 85 14.54 -3.57 15.79
CA GLU A 85 14.43 -2.36 16.60
C GLU A 85 13.23 -1.52 16.13
N GLN A 86 13.11 -1.27 14.84
CA GLN A 86 11.97 -0.57 14.27
C GLN A 86 10.65 -1.31 14.54
N THR A 87 10.68 -2.64 14.49
CA THR A 87 9.54 -3.47 14.88
C THR A 87 9.10 -3.22 16.32
N LYS A 88 10.03 -3.17 17.27
CA LYS A 88 9.73 -2.88 18.68
C LYS A 88 9.22 -1.47 18.89
N ILE A 89 9.82 -0.48 18.22
CA ILE A 89 9.37 0.92 18.26
C ILE A 89 7.91 0.98 17.77
N PHE A 90 7.60 0.35 16.65
CA PHE A 90 6.27 0.35 16.08
C PHE A 90 5.24 -0.37 16.97
N GLU A 91 5.57 -1.55 17.52
CA GLU A 91 4.68 -2.27 18.46
C GLU A 91 4.41 -1.43 19.72
N LYS A 92 5.42 -0.75 20.24
CA LYS A 92 5.28 0.17 21.37
C LYS A 92 4.39 1.37 21.02
N THR A 93 4.62 2.01 19.87
CA THR A 93 3.82 3.15 19.40
C THR A 93 2.35 2.80 19.27
N ILE A 94 2.02 1.62 18.70
CA ILE A 94 0.64 1.12 18.63
C ILE A 94 0.04 1.00 20.04
N SER A 95 0.77 0.40 20.99
CA SER A 95 0.25 0.20 22.34
C SER A 95 -0.02 1.53 23.04
N ASP A 96 0.98 2.41 23.05
CA ASP A 96 0.90 3.72 23.69
C ASP A 96 -0.22 4.58 23.09
N SER A 97 -0.35 4.58 21.76
CA SER A 97 -1.42 5.32 21.07
C SER A 97 -2.82 4.78 21.40
N LEU A 98 -3.00 3.46 21.45
CA LEU A 98 -4.27 2.85 21.85
C LEU A 98 -4.63 3.16 23.29
N ASP A 99 -3.66 3.19 24.19
CA ASP A 99 -3.88 3.49 25.60
C ASP A 99 -4.15 4.99 25.79
N GLY A 100 -3.42 5.87 25.10
CA GLY A 100 -3.70 7.30 25.09
C GLY A 100 -5.09 7.65 24.61
N ILE A 101 -5.58 7.03 23.52
CA ILE A 101 -6.96 7.26 23.04
C ILE A 101 -7.99 6.76 24.05
N LYS A 102 -7.73 5.66 24.75
CA LYS A 102 -8.65 5.17 25.80
C LYS A 102 -8.72 6.13 26.98
N GLU A 103 -7.59 6.71 27.39
CA GLU A 103 -7.59 7.76 28.43
C GLU A 103 -8.36 8.99 27.97
N TRP A 104 -8.11 9.47 26.74
CA TRP A 104 -8.88 10.57 26.14
C TRP A 104 -10.39 10.34 26.20
N LEU A 105 -10.84 9.13 25.80
CA LEU A 105 -12.27 8.77 25.80
C LEU A 105 -12.90 8.57 27.18
N LYS A 106 -12.12 8.55 28.27
CA LYS A 106 -12.66 8.59 29.65
C LYS A 106 -13.02 10.02 30.07
N GLU A 107 -12.27 11.00 29.56
CA GLU A 107 -12.39 12.40 29.97
C GLU A 107 -13.25 13.23 29.00
N HIS A 108 -13.44 12.72 27.77
CA HIS A 108 -14.15 13.41 26.70
C HIS A 108 -15.25 12.56 26.11
N GLU A 109 -16.37 13.17 25.76
CA GLU A 109 -17.37 12.51 24.92
C GLU A 109 -16.77 12.24 23.54
N GLY A 110 -16.69 10.96 23.13
CA GLY A 110 -16.04 10.55 21.90
C GLY A 110 -16.81 10.97 20.66
N VAL A 111 -16.16 11.74 19.80
CA VAL A 111 -16.68 12.20 18.50
C VAL A 111 -16.21 11.31 17.35
N ALA A 112 -16.73 11.52 16.14
CA ALA A 112 -16.47 10.68 14.97
C ALA A 112 -14.98 10.50 14.68
N GLN A 113 -14.19 11.57 14.74
CA GLN A 113 -12.75 11.54 14.48
C GLN A 113 -11.95 10.71 15.49
N ASP A 114 -12.40 10.63 16.74
CA ASP A 114 -11.73 9.83 17.77
C ASP A 114 -11.88 8.35 17.47
N TYR A 115 -13.08 7.96 17.00
CA TYR A 115 -13.33 6.58 16.56
C TYR A 115 -12.68 6.26 15.22
N LEU A 116 -12.53 7.24 14.31
CA LEU A 116 -11.73 7.11 13.09
C LEU A 116 -10.27 6.80 13.46
N ALA A 117 -9.68 7.59 14.35
CA ALA A 117 -8.30 7.38 14.81
C ALA A 117 -8.11 6.00 15.45
N LEU A 118 -8.99 5.66 16.37
CA LEU A 118 -8.97 4.35 17.05
C LEU A 118 -9.12 3.19 16.07
N GLY A 119 -10.03 3.32 15.11
CA GLY A 119 -10.25 2.35 14.04
C GLY A 119 -9.05 2.23 13.11
N GLY A 120 -8.43 3.36 12.76
CA GLY A 120 -7.22 3.43 11.93
C GLY A 120 -6.05 2.71 12.57
N ILE A 121 -5.76 2.97 13.86
CA ILE A 121 -4.67 2.30 14.57
C ILE A 121 -4.90 0.77 14.62
N TYR A 122 -6.13 0.30 14.88
CA TYR A 122 -6.42 -1.13 14.82
C TYR A 122 -6.29 -1.71 13.40
N GLY A 123 -6.60 -0.95 12.36
CA GLY A 123 -6.41 -1.34 10.96
C GLY A 123 -4.94 -1.52 10.62
N VAL A 124 -4.09 -0.56 10.98
CA VAL A 124 -2.63 -0.61 10.80
C VAL A 124 -2.02 -1.76 11.61
N LYS A 125 -2.47 -1.95 12.86
CA LYS A 125 -2.08 -3.10 13.70
C LYS A 125 -2.41 -4.43 13.03
N ALA A 126 -3.60 -4.56 12.45
CA ALA A 126 -4.00 -5.77 11.74
C ALA A 126 -3.11 -6.05 10.54
N ARG A 127 -2.76 -5.02 9.74
CA ARG A 127 -1.85 -5.14 8.61
C ARG A 127 -0.46 -5.57 9.04
N PHE A 128 0.07 -4.98 10.11
CA PHE A 128 1.35 -5.37 10.70
C PHE A 128 1.34 -6.83 11.20
N GLU A 129 0.28 -7.24 11.90
CA GLU A 129 0.13 -8.62 12.37
C GLU A 129 0.02 -9.62 11.21
N LEU A 130 -0.65 -9.24 10.11
CA LEU A 130 -0.75 -10.03 8.88
C LEU A 130 0.61 -10.20 8.21
N ALA A 131 1.37 -9.11 8.04
CA ALA A 131 2.71 -9.12 7.49
C ALA A 131 3.67 -10.03 8.30
N ASN A 132 3.47 -10.10 9.62
CA ASN A 132 4.21 -10.99 10.52
C ASN A 132 3.58 -12.40 10.64
N ARG A 133 2.68 -12.80 9.75
CA ARG A 133 1.99 -14.10 9.75
C ARG A 133 1.21 -14.42 11.03
N LYS A 134 0.88 -13.39 11.83
CA LYS A 134 0.07 -13.51 13.07
C LYS A 134 -1.45 -13.48 12.71
N TYR A 135 -1.92 -14.37 11.85
CA TYR A 135 -3.25 -14.32 11.19
C TYR A 135 -4.42 -14.16 12.16
N VAL A 136 -4.43 -14.91 13.28
CA VAL A 136 -5.51 -14.84 14.28
C VAL A 136 -5.56 -13.46 14.95
N LYS A 137 -4.39 -12.90 15.31
CA LYS A 137 -4.31 -11.56 15.89
C LYS A 137 -4.77 -10.51 14.89
N ALA A 138 -4.30 -10.59 13.64
CA ALA A 138 -4.69 -9.71 12.55
C ALA A 138 -6.22 -9.69 12.33
N TYR A 139 -6.87 -10.85 12.39
CA TYR A 139 -8.32 -10.95 12.29
C TYR A 139 -9.04 -10.17 13.41
N PHE A 140 -8.63 -10.36 14.68
CA PHE A 140 -9.27 -9.66 15.79
C PHE A 140 -8.98 -8.15 15.79
N SER A 141 -7.77 -7.75 15.42
CA SER A 141 -7.42 -6.33 15.26
C SER A 141 -8.23 -5.69 14.14
N GLY A 142 -8.32 -6.33 12.97
CA GLY A 142 -9.12 -5.85 11.84
C GLY A 142 -10.61 -5.71 12.20
N LYS A 143 -11.18 -6.69 12.90
CA LYS A 143 -12.58 -6.63 13.37
C LYS A 143 -12.82 -5.44 14.31
N LYS A 144 -11.88 -5.13 15.21
CA LYS A 144 -11.95 -3.93 16.04
C LYS A 144 -11.84 -2.65 15.22
N GLY A 145 -10.93 -2.61 14.25
CA GLY A 145 -10.78 -1.48 13.34
C GLY A 145 -12.08 -1.15 12.63
N ILE A 146 -12.69 -2.13 11.96
CA ILE A 146 -13.97 -1.98 11.25
C ILE A 146 -15.07 -1.51 12.22
N LYS A 147 -15.15 -2.08 13.42
CA LYS A 147 -16.15 -1.68 14.43
C LYS A 147 -16.08 -0.19 14.76
N TYR A 148 -14.86 0.34 14.97
CA TYR A 148 -14.68 1.73 15.35
C TYR A 148 -14.85 2.67 14.15
N MET A 149 -14.37 2.31 12.97
CA MET A 149 -14.62 3.07 11.74
C MET A 149 -16.10 3.16 11.41
N ASN A 150 -16.85 2.06 11.56
CA ASN A 150 -18.32 2.08 11.40
C ASN A 150 -19.02 2.93 12.45
N LYS A 151 -18.46 3.03 13.68
CA LYS A 151 -18.97 3.98 14.68
C LYS A 151 -18.71 5.43 14.24
N ALA A 152 -17.54 5.73 13.73
CA ALA A 152 -17.22 7.05 13.17
C ALA A 152 -18.18 7.45 12.03
N ALA A 153 -18.38 6.55 11.05
CA ALA A 153 -19.30 6.77 9.93
C ALA A 153 -20.77 6.95 10.38
N LYS A 154 -21.20 6.30 11.47
CA LYS A 154 -22.55 6.50 12.04
C LYS A 154 -22.71 7.84 12.71
N LEU A 155 -21.66 8.32 13.40
CA LEU A 155 -21.66 9.63 14.07
C LEU A 155 -21.55 10.79 13.06
N SER A 156 -20.80 10.58 11.97
CA SER A 156 -20.63 11.56 10.89
C SER A 156 -20.63 10.83 9.54
N PRO A 157 -21.79 10.66 8.89
CA PRO A 157 -21.88 9.97 7.58
C PRO A 157 -21.07 10.66 6.47
N GLU A 158 -20.75 11.92 6.63
CA GLU A 158 -19.93 12.70 5.69
C GLU A 158 -18.41 12.62 5.97
N MET A 159 -18.00 11.88 6.98
CA MET A 159 -16.61 11.54 7.24
C MET A 159 -16.19 10.37 6.34
N TYR A 160 -15.93 10.67 5.08
CA TYR A 160 -15.69 9.65 4.06
C TYR A 160 -14.45 8.79 4.36
N ASP A 161 -13.47 9.32 5.07
CA ASP A 161 -12.29 8.57 5.55
C ASP A 161 -12.66 7.35 6.42
N ALA A 162 -13.75 7.42 7.14
CA ALA A 162 -14.23 6.33 7.99
C ALA A 162 -14.72 5.10 7.21
N TYR A 163 -14.98 5.23 5.91
CA TYR A 163 -15.36 4.10 5.06
C TYR A 163 -14.18 3.29 4.57
N LEU A 164 -12.92 3.73 4.77
CA LEU A 164 -11.73 3.04 4.28
C LEU A 164 -11.62 1.60 4.81
N GLY A 165 -11.86 1.41 6.11
CA GLY A 165 -11.82 0.07 6.72
C GLY A 165 -12.88 -0.88 6.12
N GLU A 166 -14.09 -0.37 5.89
CA GLU A 166 -15.16 -1.12 5.23
C GLU A 166 -14.83 -1.40 3.76
N ALA A 167 -14.27 -0.44 3.04
CA ALA A 167 -13.84 -0.59 1.64
C ALA A 167 -12.82 -1.74 1.50
N ILE A 168 -11.78 -1.73 2.33
CA ILE A 168 -10.73 -2.76 2.37
C ILE A 168 -11.35 -4.13 2.68
N TYR A 169 -12.20 -4.20 3.71
CA TYR A 169 -12.87 -5.44 4.08
C TYR A 169 -13.75 -5.98 2.96
N GLN A 170 -14.64 -5.16 2.40
CA GLN A 170 -15.56 -5.56 1.35
C GLN A 170 -14.82 -6.07 0.11
N TYR A 171 -13.73 -5.42 -0.26
CA TYR A 171 -12.92 -5.83 -1.40
C TYR A 171 -12.18 -7.15 -1.13
N TYR A 172 -11.31 -7.20 -0.12
CA TYR A 172 -10.46 -8.38 0.09
C TYR A 172 -11.25 -9.61 0.53
N ALA A 173 -12.23 -9.46 1.42
CA ALA A 173 -13.09 -10.58 1.79
C ALA A 173 -14.01 -11.04 0.63
N GLY A 174 -14.39 -10.12 -0.26
CA GLY A 174 -15.18 -10.42 -1.47
C GLY A 174 -14.39 -11.15 -2.55
N THR A 175 -13.07 -11.00 -2.58
CA THR A 175 -12.16 -11.63 -3.56
C THR A 175 -11.54 -12.94 -3.07
N LEU A 176 -11.66 -13.28 -1.78
CA LEU A 176 -11.10 -14.53 -1.23
C LEU A 176 -11.62 -15.76 -1.97
N PRO A 177 -10.76 -16.79 -2.19
CA PRO A 177 -11.19 -18.09 -2.72
C PRO A 177 -12.32 -18.71 -1.89
N ALA A 178 -13.19 -19.47 -2.53
CA ALA A 178 -14.39 -20.07 -1.91
C ALA A 178 -14.08 -20.90 -0.65
N VAL A 179 -12.91 -21.55 -0.62
CA VAL A 179 -12.44 -22.37 0.51
C VAL A 179 -12.22 -21.51 1.78
N VAL A 180 -11.75 -20.26 1.61
CA VAL A 180 -11.52 -19.33 2.73
C VAL A 180 -12.79 -18.54 3.08
N LYS A 181 -13.74 -18.42 2.14
CA LYS A 181 -15.06 -17.78 2.37
C LYS A 181 -15.88 -18.45 3.48
N VAL A 182 -15.59 -19.69 3.84
CA VAL A 182 -16.25 -20.35 4.99
C VAL A 182 -15.94 -19.61 6.29
N LEU A 183 -14.72 -19.11 6.48
CA LEU A 183 -14.35 -18.26 7.63
C LEU A 183 -14.92 -16.85 7.50
N ALA A 184 -15.00 -16.32 6.28
CA ALA A 184 -15.60 -15.01 6.00
C ALA A 184 -17.13 -14.97 6.21
N LYS A 185 -17.84 -16.11 6.09
CA LYS A 185 -19.28 -16.21 6.40
C LYS A 185 -19.60 -15.89 7.87
N LEU A 186 -18.61 -16.00 8.75
CA LEU A 186 -18.75 -15.59 10.16
C LEU A 186 -18.79 -14.05 10.34
N VAL A 187 -18.46 -13.28 9.29
CA VAL A 187 -18.34 -11.81 9.35
C VAL A 187 -19.37 -11.10 8.47
N GLY A 188 -20.12 -11.83 7.64
CA GLY A 188 -21.14 -11.28 6.72
C GLY A 188 -20.77 -11.48 5.24
N SER A 189 -21.71 -11.21 4.32
CA SER A 189 -21.48 -11.29 2.88
C SER A 189 -20.65 -10.07 2.43
N ALA A 190 -19.39 -10.29 2.11
CA ALA A 190 -18.54 -9.25 1.51
C ALA A 190 -18.79 -9.13 0.01
N ASN A 191 -18.74 -7.91 -0.51
CA ASN A 191 -18.95 -7.58 -1.91
C ASN A 191 -17.80 -6.70 -2.43
N ALA A 192 -16.93 -7.27 -3.26
CA ALA A 192 -15.77 -6.56 -3.79
C ALA A 192 -16.14 -5.28 -4.56
N GLN A 193 -17.25 -5.28 -5.32
CA GLN A 193 -17.72 -4.09 -6.02
C GLN A 193 -18.06 -2.96 -5.04
N LYS A 194 -18.76 -3.26 -3.95
CA LYS A 194 -19.06 -2.29 -2.89
C LYS A 194 -17.78 -1.72 -2.28
N GLY A 195 -16.73 -2.55 -2.13
CA GLY A 195 -15.41 -2.08 -1.69
C GLY A 195 -14.82 -1.05 -2.64
N ILE A 196 -14.86 -1.31 -3.95
CA ILE A 196 -14.39 -0.39 -4.99
C ILE A 196 -15.24 0.89 -5.02
N ASP A 197 -16.56 0.80 -4.87
CA ASP A 197 -17.44 1.97 -4.83
C ASP A 197 -17.09 2.88 -3.64
N TYR A 198 -16.81 2.31 -2.48
CA TYR A 198 -16.31 3.08 -1.32
C TYR A 198 -14.92 3.68 -1.58
N LEU A 199 -13.99 2.96 -2.20
CA LEU A 199 -12.69 3.53 -2.56
C LEU A 199 -12.82 4.72 -3.50
N ASN A 200 -13.70 4.66 -4.51
CA ASN A 200 -13.98 5.80 -5.38
C ASN A 200 -14.59 6.98 -4.61
N LEU A 201 -15.51 6.72 -3.70
CA LEU A 201 -16.08 7.78 -2.85
C LEU A 201 -15.01 8.45 -1.99
N ILE A 202 -14.12 7.66 -1.37
CA ILE A 202 -13.04 8.18 -0.52
C ILE A 202 -12.01 8.93 -1.35
N LYS A 203 -11.64 8.43 -2.53
CA LYS A 203 -10.74 9.08 -3.49
C LYS A 203 -11.19 10.51 -3.80
N ASP A 204 -12.50 10.71 -3.98
CA ASP A 204 -13.08 12.00 -4.37
C ASP A 204 -13.39 12.92 -3.19
N LYS A 205 -13.69 12.39 -2.00
CA LYS A 205 -14.23 13.16 -0.87
C LYS A 205 -13.47 12.98 0.45
N GLY A 206 -12.55 12.03 0.56
CA GLY A 206 -11.74 11.83 1.77
C GLY A 206 -10.78 13.00 1.99
N LYS A 207 -10.56 13.36 3.25
CA LYS A 207 -9.66 14.46 3.62
C LYS A 207 -8.24 13.99 3.92
N PHE A 208 -8.10 12.77 4.46
CA PHE A 208 -6.83 12.16 4.84
C PHE A 208 -6.51 10.91 4.03
N SER A 209 -7.53 10.17 3.57
CA SER A 209 -7.39 8.85 2.98
C SER A 209 -7.58 8.84 1.46
N ALA A 210 -7.75 10.00 0.81
CA ALA A 210 -7.99 10.08 -0.63
C ALA A 210 -6.85 9.44 -1.44
N ASP A 211 -5.59 9.73 -1.09
CA ASP A 211 -4.43 9.17 -1.78
C ASP A 211 -4.22 7.68 -1.44
N SER A 212 -4.53 7.26 -0.20
CA SER A 212 -4.59 5.83 0.14
C SER A 212 -5.62 5.06 -0.69
N ALA A 213 -6.79 5.64 -0.94
CA ALA A 213 -7.80 5.03 -1.79
C ALA A 213 -7.36 4.94 -3.25
N LYS A 214 -6.67 5.97 -3.78
CA LYS A 214 -6.06 5.92 -5.12
C LYS A 214 -5.05 4.78 -5.23
N LEU A 215 -4.14 4.64 -4.26
CA LEU A 215 -3.13 3.58 -4.25
C LEU A 215 -3.75 2.17 -4.20
N LEU A 216 -4.81 1.98 -3.41
CA LEU A 216 -5.56 0.72 -3.39
C LEU A 216 -6.27 0.45 -4.72
N LEU A 217 -6.84 1.47 -5.36
CA LEU A 217 -7.42 1.32 -6.71
C LEU A 217 -6.37 1.00 -7.76
N VAL A 218 -5.15 1.55 -7.66
CA VAL A 218 -4.01 1.17 -8.51
C VAL A 218 -3.68 -0.31 -8.34
N GLU A 219 -3.51 -0.77 -7.10
CA GLU A 219 -3.24 -2.19 -6.79
C GLU A 219 -4.33 -3.11 -7.37
N ILE A 220 -5.60 -2.77 -7.16
CA ILE A 220 -6.74 -3.53 -7.68
C ILE A 220 -6.73 -3.57 -9.21
N SER A 221 -6.47 -2.44 -9.84
CA SER A 221 -6.47 -2.30 -11.31
C SER A 221 -5.31 -3.03 -11.99
N ILE A 222 -4.25 -3.35 -11.26
CA ILE A 222 -3.10 -4.11 -11.76
C ILE A 222 -3.28 -5.62 -11.52
N HIS A 223 -3.68 -6.02 -10.31
CA HIS A 223 -3.56 -7.41 -9.88
C HIS A 223 -4.85 -8.22 -9.90
N ASN A 224 -6.01 -7.59 -10.06
CA ASN A 224 -7.27 -8.33 -10.05
C ASN A 224 -7.83 -8.52 -11.47
N GLU A 225 -7.84 -9.75 -11.97
CA GLU A 225 -8.30 -10.05 -13.33
C GLU A 225 -9.68 -9.48 -13.67
N LYS A 226 -10.62 -9.50 -12.71
CA LYS A 226 -11.98 -8.99 -12.90
C LYS A 226 -12.03 -7.47 -13.01
N TYR A 227 -11.11 -6.79 -12.34
CA TYR A 227 -11.06 -5.32 -12.25
C TYR A 227 -9.81 -4.75 -12.93
N TYR A 228 -9.13 -5.56 -13.74
CA TYR A 228 -7.91 -5.18 -14.44
C TYR A 228 -8.18 -3.99 -15.37
N ASN A 229 -7.50 -2.88 -15.08
CA ASN A 229 -7.58 -1.63 -15.82
C ASN A 229 -6.25 -0.85 -15.69
N PRO A 230 -5.23 -1.22 -16.47
CA PRO A 230 -3.91 -0.61 -16.36
C PRO A 230 -3.90 0.87 -16.72
N GLN A 231 -4.83 1.34 -17.57
CA GLN A 231 -4.97 2.76 -17.91
C GLN A 231 -5.40 3.57 -16.66
N LEU A 232 -6.38 3.08 -15.91
CA LEU A 232 -6.80 3.70 -14.65
C LEU A 232 -5.65 3.69 -13.63
N ALA A 233 -4.92 2.58 -13.54
CA ALA A 233 -3.75 2.50 -12.66
C ALA A 233 -2.71 3.58 -13.01
N ALA A 234 -2.36 3.74 -14.29
CA ALA A 234 -1.42 4.75 -14.77
C ALA A 234 -1.90 6.17 -14.46
N GLN A 235 -3.19 6.46 -14.68
CA GLN A 235 -3.77 7.75 -14.34
C GLN A 235 -3.64 8.06 -12.85
N LEU A 236 -4.12 7.16 -11.99
CA LEU A 236 -4.16 7.39 -10.55
C LEU A 236 -2.76 7.50 -9.94
N ILE A 237 -1.81 6.66 -10.37
CA ILE A 237 -0.44 6.77 -9.86
C ILE A 237 0.27 8.03 -10.35
N SER A 238 -0.05 8.50 -11.56
CA SER A 238 0.47 9.78 -12.08
C SER A 238 0.02 10.95 -11.19
N GLU A 239 -1.27 10.99 -10.79
CA GLU A 239 -1.79 12.00 -9.87
C GLU A 239 -1.07 11.97 -8.52
N VAL A 240 -0.87 10.78 -7.94
CA VAL A 240 -0.16 10.62 -6.66
C VAL A 240 1.31 11.04 -6.80
N ARG A 241 1.98 10.62 -7.88
CA ARG A 241 3.39 10.97 -8.13
C ARG A 241 3.60 12.46 -8.34
N GLN A 242 2.68 13.15 -9.01
CA GLN A 242 2.74 14.62 -9.17
C GLN A 242 2.65 15.33 -7.82
N LYS A 243 1.86 14.82 -6.90
CA LYS A 243 1.71 15.37 -5.56
C LYS A 243 2.91 15.05 -4.66
N TYR A 244 3.52 13.88 -4.82
CA TYR A 244 4.61 13.36 -3.99
C TYR A 244 5.83 12.92 -4.84
N PRO A 245 6.49 13.86 -5.52
CA PRO A 245 7.50 13.54 -6.54
C PRO A 245 8.78 12.91 -5.98
N GLN A 246 9.06 13.08 -4.68
CA GLN A 246 10.28 12.56 -4.04
C GLN A 246 10.15 11.11 -3.56
N ASN A 247 8.95 10.53 -3.61
CA ASN A 247 8.74 9.18 -3.10
C ASN A 247 9.09 8.13 -4.18
N PRO A 248 10.19 7.37 -4.01
CA PRO A 248 10.63 6.40 -5.01
C PRO A 248 9.65 5.24 -5.19
N LEU A 249 8.83 4.92 -4.16
CA LEU A 249 7.82 3.89 -4.29
C LEU A 249 6.78 4.26 -5.35
N PHE A 250 6.33 5.52 -5.38
CA PHE A 250 5.33 5.97 -6.36
C PHE A 250 5.92 6.04 -7.77
N GLU A 251 7.19 6.42 -7.90
CA GLU A 251 7.91 6.33 -9.17
C GLU A 251 8.00 4.88 -9.64
N PHE A 252 8.35 3.95 -8.76
CA PHE A 252 8.41 2.54 -9.11
C PHE A 252 7.05 1.94 -9.46
N VAL A 253 5.97 2.31 -8.75
CA VAL A 253 4.60 1.89 -9.08
C VAL A 253 4.16 2.44 -10.44
N SER A 254 4.63 3.62 -10.87
CA SER A 254 4.35 4.11 -12.24
C SER A 254 5.06 3.26 -13.30
N ILE A 255 6.27 2.75 -13.02
CA ILE A 255 6.96 1.80 -13.89
C ILE A 255 6.16 0.48 -14.02
N ILE A 256 5.59 -0.01 -12.91
CA ILE A 256 4.70 -1.19 -12.95
C ILE A 256 3.47 -0.91 -13.82
N ALA A 257 2.84 0.25 -13.65
CA ALA A 257 1.67 0.62 -14.45
C ALA A 257 2.00 0.74 -15.95
N ASP A 258 3.16 1.26 -16.30
CA ASP A 258 3.66 1.28 -17.68
C ASP A 258 3.87 -0.14 -18.25
N TYR A 259 4.42 -1.06 -17.46
CA TYR A 259 4.56 -2.45 -17.87
C TYR A 259 3.20 -3.10 -18.17
N GLU A 260 2.22 -2.92 -17.30
CA GLU A 260 0.87 -3.45 -17.49
C GLU A 260 0.14 -2.82 -18.70
N ASN A 261 0.50 -1.59 -19.07
CA ASN A 261 0.07 -0.92 -20.30
C ASN A 261 0.91 -1.33 -21.52
N LYS A 262 1.86 -2.24 -21.38
CA LYS A 262 2.77 -2.73 -22.45
C LYS A 262 3.69 -1.65 -23.02
N ASN A 263 3.96 -0.59 -22.28
CA ASN A 263 4.87 0.48 -22.64
C ASN A 263 6.34 0.09 -22.29
N TYR A 264 6.83 -1.03 -22.83
CA TYR A 264 8.09 -1.64 -22.41
C TYR A 264 9.31 -0.75 -22.58
N ASP A 265 9.37 0.06 -23.62
CA ASP A 265 10.47 1.02 -23.82
C ASP A 265 10.49 2.10 -22.73
N SER A 266 9.30 2.58 -22.32
CA SER A 266 9.15 3.49 -21.17
C SER A 266 9.62 2.83 -19.88
N VAL A 267 9.23 1.57 -19.64
CA VAL A 267 9.68 0.79 -18.48
C VAL A 267 11.20 0.71 -18.41
N ILE A 268 11.85 0.39 -19.54
CA ILE A 268 13.32 0.26 -19.60
C ILE A 268 13.98 1.61 -19.32
N SER A 269 13.56 2.68 -20.00
CA SER A 269 14.19 4.00 -19.84
C SER A 269 13.96 4.57 -18.43
N ALA A 270 12.73 4.53 -17.92
CA ALA A 270 12.41 5.00 -16.56
C ALA A 270 13.14 4.19 -15.47
N SER A 271 13.26 2.88 -15.66
CA SER A 271 14.03 2.03 -14.74
C SER A 271 15.52 2.33 -14.76
N GLN A 272 16.10 2.65 -15.92
CA GLN A 272 17.50 3.06 -16.02
C GLN A 272 17.76 4.41 -15.31
N GLU A 273 16.84 5.37 -15.46
CA GLU A 273 16.89 6.63 -14.70
C GLU A 273 16.74 6.37 -13.20
N PHE A 274 15.83 5.49 -12.79
CA PHE A 274 15.66 5.10 -11.40
C PHE A 274 16.93 4.48 -10.81
N LEU A 275 17.62 3.57 -11.53
CA LEU A 275 18.91 2.99 -11.11
C LEU A 275 19.98 4.07 -10.91
N ASN A 276 20.00 5.10 -11.76
CA ASN A 276 20.97 6.19 -11.65
C ASN A 276 20.77 7.05 -10.39
N LYS A 277 19.58 7.06 -9.79
CA LYS A 277 19.27 7.77 -8.55
C LYS A 277 19.68 6.99 -7.31
N ILE A 278 19.73 5.66 -7.39
CA ILE A 278 20.07 4.80 -6.24
C ILE A 278 21.46 5.16 -5.69
N GLY A 279 21.51 5.42 -4.38
CA GLY A 279 22.73 5.83 -3.67
C GLY A 279 23.18 7.26 -3.91
N LYS A 280 22.48 8.04 -4.75
CA LYS A 280 22.78 9.45 -5.05
C LYS A 280 21.72 10.40 -4.55
N GLU A 281 20.46 10.03 -4.65
CA GLU A 281 19.33 10.84 -4.21
C GLU A 281 18.75 10.29 -2.90
N ASN A 282 18.21 11.18 -2.08
CA ASN A 282 17.51 10.81 -0.86
C ASN A 282 16.40 9.80 -1.18
N PHE A 283 16.22 8.85 -0.26
CA PHE A 283 15.19 7.80 -0.33
C PHE A 283 15.41 6.72 -1.41
N TYR A 284 16.27 6.90 -2.42
CA TYR A 284 16.61 5.89 -3.41
C TYR A 284 17.68 4.93 -2.86
N LYS A 285 17.21 3.94 -2.10
CA LYS A 285 18.06 2.98 -1.40
C LYS A 285 18.42 1.78 -2.26
N GLU A 286 19.50 1.08 -1.89
CA GLU A 286 19.96 -0.14 -2.57
C GLU A 286 18.92 -1.26 -2.62
N ILE A 287 17.94 -1.28 -1.71
CA ILE A 287 16.84 -2.26 -1.75
C ILE A 287 16.03 -2.20 -3.05
N TYR A 288 16.05 -1.08 -3.76
CA TYR A 288 15.37 -0.94 -5.05
C TYR A 288 16.15 -1.55 -6.22
N ILE A 289 17.42 -1.95 -6.06
CA ILE A 289 18.26 -2.50 -7.15
C ILE A 289 17.57 -3.72 -7.76
N ALA A 290 17.22 -4.72 -6.94
CA ALA A 290 16.58 -5.94 -7.43
C ALA A 290 15.25 -5.67 -8.14
N ARG A 291 14.43 -4.76 -7.59
CA ARG A 291 13.13 -4.37 -8.18
C ARG A 291 13.31 -3.73 -9.54
N THR A 292 14.27 -2.83 -9.65
CA THR A 292 14.49 -2.06 -10.88
C THR A 292 15.05 -2.92 -11.99
N TYR A 293 15.99 -3.81 -11.68
CA TYR A 293 16.46 -4.81 -12.66
C TYR A 293 15.36 -5.80 -13.04
N SER A 294 14.46 -6.16 -12.09
CA SER A 294 13.28 -6.98 -12.41
C SER A 294 12.41 -6.33 -13.47
N ALA A 295 12.18 -5.01 -13.34
CA ALA A 295 11.40 -4.26 -14.33
C ALA A 295 12.05 -4.28 -15.72
N ILE A 296 13.34 -3.98 -15.81
CA ILE A 296 14.07 -3.99 -17.08
C ILE A 296 14.09 -5.38 -17.71
N GLY A 297 14.48 -6.39 -16.95
CA GLY A 297 14.59 -7.77 -17.42
C GLY A 297 13.25 -8.33 -17.89
N THR A 298 12.19 -8.10 -17.13
CA THR A 298 10.84 -8.56 -17.49
C THR A 298 10.29 -7.83 -18.72
N ALA A 299 10.61 -6.53 -18.88
CA ALA A 299 10.27 -5.80 -20.10
C ALA A 299 11.01 -6.37 -21.33
N TYR A 300 12.28 -6.73 -21.21
CA TYR A 300 13.01 -7.42 -22.29
C TYR A 300 12.42 -8.80 -22.60
N MET A 301 12.01 -9.59 -21.59
CA MET A 301 11.28 -10.86 -21.81
C MET A 301 10.01 -10.61 -22.63
N ALA A 302 9.22 -9.60 -22.27
CA ALA A 302 7.96 -9.27 -22.95
C ALA A 302 8.16 -8.81 -24.41
N GLN A 303 9.35 -8.27 -24.73
CA GLN A 303 9.78 -7.92 -26.09
C GLN A 303 10.43 -9.09 -26.85
N GLY A 304 10.62 -10.25 -26.22
CA GLY A 304 11.33 -11.38 -26.81
C GLY A 304 12.85 -11.20 -26.91
N LEU A 305 13.42 -10.21 -26.20
CA LEU A 305 14.85 -9.90 -26.19
C LEU A 305 15.57 -10.72 -25.11
N TRP A 306 15.57 -12.04 -25.28
CA TRP A 306 15.95 -13.03 -24.27
C TRP A 306 17.39 -12.88 -23.77
N ASP A 307 18.37 -12.62 -24.67
CA ASP A 307 19.76 -12.42 -24.28
C ASP A 307 19.92 -11.17 -23.37
N LYS A 308 19.22 -10.08 -23.71
CA LYS A 308 19.23 -8.86 -22.86
C LYS A 308 18.54 -9.09 -21.52
N ALA A 309 17.49 -9.88 -21.49
CA ALA A 309 16.82 -10.28 -20.27
C ALA A 309 17.76 -11.07 -19.36
N ALA A 310 18.45 -12.09 -19.90
CA ALA A 310 19.41 -12.89 -19.15
C ALA A 310 20.52 -12.01 -18.56
N GLU A 311 21.18 -11.19 -19.37
CA GLU A 311 22.24 -10.26 -18.92
C GLU A 311 21.73 -9.33 -17.78
N THR A 312 20.48 -8.85 -17.90
CA THR A 312 19.89 -7.98 -16.90
C THR A 312 19.66 -8.69 -15.56
N PHE A 313 19.14 -9.89 -15.58
CA PHE A 313 18.92 -10.66 -14.35
C PHE A 313 20.24 -11.14 -13.72
N GLU A 314 21.23 -11.52 -14.52
CA GLU A 314 22.59 -11.81 -14.05
C GLU A 314 23.22 -10.60 -13.34
N LYS A 315 23.08 -9.39 -13.92
CA LYS A 315 23.52 -8.14 -13.30
C LYS A 315 22.78 -7.88 -11.97
N SER A 316 21.47 -8.13 -11.93
CA SER A 316 20.68 -8.00 -10.69
C SER A 316 21.22 -8.90 -9.58
N ILE A 317 21.40 -10.17 -9.88
CA ILE A 317 21.88 -11.18 -8.91
C ILE A 317 23.29 -10.82 -8.42
N SER A 318 24.17 -10.41 -9.32
CA SER A 318 25.53 -9.97 -8.96
C SER A 318 25.53 -8.70 -8.10
N ALA A 319 24.76 -7.69 -8.48
CA ALA A 319 24.70 -6.41 -7.75
C ALA A 319 24.08 -6.53 -6.35
N THR A 320 23.31 -7.58 -6.09
CA THR A 320 22.63 -7.80 -4.81
C THR A 320 23.17 -9.00 -4.02
N ALA A 321 24.28 -9.60 -4.45
CA ALA A 321 24.86 -10.81 -3.88
C ALA A 321 25.23 -10.70 -2.39
N THR A 322 25.53 -9.49 -1.90
CA THR A 322 25.87 -9.21 -0.49
C THR A 322 24.67 -8.81 0.37
N GLN A 323 23.49 -8.69 -0.23
CA GLN A 323 22.26 -8.32 0.47
C GLN A 323 21.54 -9.58 0.98
N ASP A 324 20.72 -9.41 2.02
CA ASP A 324 19.79 -10.45 2.43
C ASP A 324 18.82 -10.77 1.29
N MET A 325 18.50 -12.06 1.12
CA MET A 325 17.58 -12.51 0.08
C MET A 325 16.23 -11.83 0.24
N SER A 326 15.78 -11.14 -0.80
CA SER A 326 14.47 -10.50 -0.88
C SER A 326 13.57 -11.24 -1.87
N ARG A 327 12.27 -10.98 -1.80
CA ARG A 327 11.30 -11.51 -2.77
C ARG A 327 11.65 -11.12 -4.22
N TRP A 328 12.17 -9.90 -4.42
CA TRP A 328 12.56 -9.43 -5.76
C TRP A 328 13.82 -10.14 -6.29
N GLN A 329 14.79 -10.41 -5.44
CA GLN A 329 15.97 -11.20 -5.83
C GLN A 329 15.56 -12.63 -6.19
N MET A 330 14.69 -13.26 -5.39
CA MET A 330 14.18 -14.59 -5.67
C MET A 330 13.40 -14.63 -6.99
N ASN A 331 12.58 -13.61 -7.27
CA ASN A 331 11.88 -13.47 -8.55
C ASN A 331 12.85 -13.32 -9.72
N ASN A 332 13.92 -12.52 -9.56
CA ASN A 332 14.94 -12.37 -10.61
C ASN A 332 15.68 -13.69 -10.90
N MET A 333 15.91 -14.50 -9.88
CA MET A 333 16.45 -15.87 -10.09
C MET A 333 15.47 -16.73 -10.88
N LEU A 334 14.16 -16.71 -10.53
CA LEU A 334 13.14 -17.44 -11.29
C LEU A 334 13.12 -16.99 -12.75
N ARG A 335 13.06 -15.68 -13.01
CA ARG A 335 13.04 -15.11 -14.36
C ARG A 335 14.30 -15.45 -15.15
N LEU A 336 15.48 -15.45 -14.52
CA LEU A 336 16.71 -15.90 -15.18
C LEU A 336 16.62 -17.35 -15.60
N ALA A 337 16.10 -18.23 -14.74
CA ALA A 337 15.94 -19.64 -15.06
C ALA A 337 14.93 -19.86 -16.20
N GLU A 338 13.82 -19.12 -16.23
CA GLU A 338 12.84 -19.12 -17.33
C GLU A 338 13.50 -18.68 -18.66
N VAL A 339 14.30 -17.63 -18.63
CA VAL A 339 15.04 -17.13 -19.80
C VAL A 339 16.08 -18.15 -20.25
N TYR A 340 16.80 -18.81 -19.35
CA TYR A 340 17.74 -19.87 -19.69
C TYR A 340 17.08 -21.07 -20.35
N ASP A 341 15.85 -21.44 -19.96
CA ASP A 341 15.09 -22.47 -20.65
C ASP A 341 14.84 -22.09 -22.12
N ILE A 342 14.45 -20.85 -22.41
CA ILE A 342 14.25 -20.34 -23.77
C ILE A 342 15.55 -20.36 -24.58
N LEU A 343 16.68 -20.01 -23.94
CA LEU A 343 18.00 -19.98 -24.58
C LEU A 343 18.65 -21.38 -24.72
N GLY A 344 17.95 -22.44 -24.33
CA GLY A 344 18.45 -23.83 -24.39
C GLY A 344 19.48 -24.16 -23.31
N LYS A 345 19.67 -23.33 -22.30
CA LYS A 345 20.60 -23.52 -21.18
C LYS A 345 19.88 -24.26 -20.03
N ARG A 346 19.38 -25.50 -20.34
CA ARG A 346 18.53 -26.25 -19.43
C ARG A 346 19.23 -26.64 -18.13
N ASP A 347 20.49 -27.00 -18.17
CA ASP A 347 21.23 -27.41 -16.97
C ASP A 347 21.38 -26.27 -15.98
N GLU A 348 21.65 -25.06 -16.46
CA GLU A 348 21.74 -23.86 -15.66
C GLU A 348 20.36 -23.46 -15.07
N SER A 349 19.29 -23.54 -15.85
CA SER A 349 17.94 -23.27 -15.37
C SER A 349 17.52 -24.24 -14.25
N LEU A 350 17.78 -25.53 -14.43
CA LEU A 350 17.51 -26.55 -13.43
C LEU A 350 18.26 -26.33 -12.12
N LYS A 351 19.49 -25.83 -12.19
CA LYS A 351 20.26 -25.49 -10.99
C LYS A 351 19.57 -24.38 -10.21
N ILE A 352 19.18 -23.30 -10.90
CA ILE A 352 18.51 -22.14 -10.25
C ILE A 352 17.16 -22.56 -9.66
N TYR A 353 16.32 -23.30 -10.37
CA TYR A 353 15.04 -23.80 -9.83
C TYR A 353 15.24 -24.66 -8.58
N LYS A 354 16.27 -25.51 -8.54
CA LYS A 354 16.62 -26.32 -7.36
C LYS A 354 17.05 -25.45 -6.19
N ASP A 355 17.79 -24.37 -6.44
CA ASP A 355 18.24 -23.45 -5.41
C ASP A 355 17.06 -22.66 -4.83
N ILE A 356 16.11 -22.21 -5.66
CA ILE A 356 14.84 -21.59 -5.22
C ILE A 356 14.05 -22.57 -4.32
N LYS A 357 13.95 -23.84 -4.70
CA LYS A 357 13.24 -24.88 -3.92
C LYS A 357 13.87 -25.14 -2.55
N LYS A 358 15.17 -24.93 -2.40
CA LYS A 358 15.90 -25.13 -1.13
C LYS A 358 15.89 -23.90 -0.24
N ALA A 359 15.45 -22.75 -0.74
CA ALA A 359 15.46 -21.50 0.01
C ALA A 359 14.55 -21.60 1.26
N LYS A 360 15.00 -21.06 2.36
CA LYS A 360 14.23 -21.03 3.63
C LYS A 360 12.95 -20.22 3.52
N GLU A 361 13.00 -19.14 2.75
CA GLU A 361 11.86 -18.30 2.41
C GLU A 361 11.78 -18.16 0.90
N SER A 362 10.62 -18.40 0.32
CA SER A 362 10.42 -18.42 -1.14
C SER A 362 9.28 -17.53 -1.62
N TRP A 363 8.45 -17.03 -0.70
CA TRP A 363 7.26 -16.19 -1.02
C TRP A 363 6.30 -16.82 -2.04
N GLY A 364 6.26 -18.16 -2.13
CA GLY A 364 5.46 -18.90 -3.13
C GLY A 364 6.13 -19.08 -4.49
N ILE A 365 7.30 -18.49 -4.70
CA ILE A 365 8.07 -18.62 -5.97
C ILE A 365 8.57 -20.05 -6.18
N ASP A 366 8.79 -20.79 -5.11
CA ASP A 366 9.15 -22.21 -5.15
C ASP A 366 8.08 -23.11 -5.78
N GLU A 367 6.80 -22.75 -5.66
CA GLU A 367 5.70 -23.48 -6.33
C GLU A 367 5.81 -23.34 -7.85
N VAL A 368 6.14 -22.14 -8.34
CA VAL A 368 6.37 -21.87 -9.77
C VAL A 368 7.63 -22.60 -10.26
N ALA A 369 8.71 -22.52 -9.49
CA ALA A 369 9.96 -23.24 -9.80
C ALA A 369 9.74 -24.76 -9.90
N GLU A 370 8.85 -25.34 -9.07
CA GLU A 370 8.51 -26.78 -9.15
C GLU A 370 7.83 -27.17 -10.46
N ILE A 371 7.02 -26.29 -11.04
CA ILE A 371 6.41 -26.51 -12.36
C ILE A 371 7.50 -26.63 -13.42
N TYR A 372 8.45 -25.68 -13.42
CA TYR A 372 9.50 -25.61 -14.43
C TYR A 372 10.68 -26.56 -14.17
N LEU A 373 10.80 -27.14 -12.99
CA LEU A 373 11.65 -28.32 -12.77
C LEU A 373 11.18 -29.54 -13.57
N LYS A 374 9.86 -29.71 -13.76
CA LYS A 374 9.26 -30.86 -14.46
C LYS A 374 9.21 -30.66 -15.97
N LYS A 375 9.02 -29.44 -16.45
CA LYS A 375 9.00 -29.05 -17.85
C LYS A 375 9.72 -27.70 -18.01
N PRO A 376 10.47 -27.47 -19.12
CA PRO A 376 11.06 -26.13 -19.33
C PRO A 376 9.98 -25.07 -19.53
N PHE A 377 10.33 -23.83 -19.15
CA PHE A 377 9.57 -22.65 -19.56
C PHE A 377 9.67 -22.44 -21.07
N THR A 378 8.58 -22.05 -21.72
CA THR A 378 8.50 -21.86 -23.17
C THR A 378 7.91 -20.49 -23.50
N THR A 379 8.02 -20.08 -24.77
CA THR A 379 7.41 -18.82 -25.25
C THR A 379 5.87 -18.83 -25.23
N GLU A 380 5.24 -19.98 -25.03
CA GLU A 380 3.79 -20.13 -24.85
C GLU A 380 3.36 -19.89 -23.41
N ASP A 381 4.29 -19.98 -22.46
CA ASP A 381 4.01 -19.73 -21.04
C ASP A 381 3.87 -18.21 -20.79
N LYS A 382 2.96 -17.82 -19.91
CA LYS A 382 2.68 -16.43 -19.62
C LYS A 382 3.76 -15.80 -18.74
N ILE A 383 4.31 -14.69 -19.19
CA ILE A 383 5.20 -13.84 -18.39
C ILE A 383 4.36 -13.11 -17.35
N GLY A 384 3.99 -13.43 -16.27
CA GLY A 384 3.11 -12.80 -15.29
C GLY A 384 3.26 -11.28 -15.11
N HIS A 385 2.67 -10.76 -14.06
CA HIS A 385 2.83 -9.35 -13.66
C HIS A 385 4.28 -9.04 -13.29
N LEU A 386 4.65 -7.75 -13.39
CA LEU A 386 5.98 -7.29 -13.02
C LEU A 386 6.25 -7.50 -11.52
N SER A 387 5.29 -7.18 -10.67
CA SER A 387 5.44 -7.42 -9.23
C SER A 387 5.31 -8.92 -8.91
N PRO A 388 6.23 -9.47 -8.10
CA PRO A 388 6.15 -10.86 -7.68
C PRO A 388 4.91 -11.13 -6.83
N PRO A 389 4.39 -12.35 -6.86
CA PRO A 389 3.17 -12.76 -6.16
C PRO A 389 3.20 -12.59 -4.64
#